data_e31328af9acc0620637a53aae875312d
#
_entry.id   e31328af9acc0620637a53aae875312d
#
_cell.length_a   1.000
_cell.length_b   1.000
_cell.length_c   1.000
_cell.angle_alpha   90.00
_cell.angle_beta   90.00
_cell.angle_gamma   90.00
#
_symmetry.space_group_name_H-M   'P 1'
#
loop_
_entity.id
_entity.type
_entity.pdbx_description
1 polymer ?
#
loop_
_entity_poly.entity_id
_entity_poly.type
_entity_poly.pdbx_seq_one_letter_code
_entity_poly.pdbx_strand_id
1 'polypeptide(L)'
;MSRRHPAALIVVSLALLALAACGDDSHVFKYGNAQNKSDPRSVSMEFFKTELEERTAGRIRVENYFGGILGTEREMADAVATGALQGTRGGMFEDASIRFNIVLLPFLVEDWQQAICLVRSSWMTAVAEEAKSKGLHVPAIGISQGFRAHGSNERPIRTASDFSGLKIRVPDAQEVFHRMEDALGANPQGIAQSETYSALRTGVIEGTTAPPSDLWDRRQYEVLQWITIDSHATGPDPLMVNLAWYEALPADLREIFDEVAKEAIELSDELYSSSEEEIIARLGQEVEIIRPSAEVITELRERTRPVYDFFVERGDFSWEDINAAMEAARSCDDSSAVE
;
A
#
# COMPACT_ATOMS: atom_id res chain seq x y z
N MET A 1 77.15 -27.13 -47.31
CA MET A 1 76.50 -25.86 -47.64
C MET A 1 75.31 -25.73 -46.72
N SER A 2 75.45 -24.84 -45.75
CA SER A 2 74.53 -24.53 -44.66
C SER A 2 73.39 -23.68 -45.17
N ARG A 3 72.15 -23.99 -44.83
CA ARG A 3 71.07 -22.98 -44.81
C ARG A 3 70.29 -23.04 -43.46
N ARG A 4 70.57 -22.08 -42.65
CA ARG A 4 69.85 -21.76 -41.42
C ARG A 4 68.47 -21.21 -41.79
N HIS A 5 67.41 -21.74 -41.19
CA HIS A 5 66.11 -21.10 -41.17
C HIS A 5 65.89 -20.40 -39.81
N PRO A 6 65.48 -19.16 -39.78
CA PRO A 6 65.20 -18.48 -38.51
C PRO A 6 63.85 -18.92 -37.91
N ALA A 7 63.88 -19.18 -36.63
CA ALA A 7 62.68 -19.40 -35.83
C ALA A 7 61.88 -18.09 -35.74
N ALA A 8 60.73 -18.06 -36.34
CA ALA A 8 59.74 -17.00 -36.12
C ALA A 8 59.10 -17.24 -34.76
N LEU A 9 59.39 -16.39 -33.80
CA LEU A 9 58.65 -16.27 -32.52
C LEU A 9 57.21 -15.83 -32.81
N ILE A 10 56.31 -16.75 -32.57
CA ILE A 10 54.86 -16.40 -32.48
C ILE A 10 54.62 -15.81 -31.09
N VAL A 11 54.66 -14.50 -30.97
CA VAL A 11 54.07 -13.74 -29.88
C VAL A 11 52.60 -13.59 -30.23
N VAL A 12 51.80 -14.63 -30.05
CA VAL A 12 50.34 -14.53 -30.10
C VAL A 12 49.83 -14.21 -28.71
N SER A 13 49.64 -12.94 -28.46
CA SER A 13 48.52 -12.31 -27.77
C SER A 13 47.90 -13.05 -26.58
N LEU A 14 48.43 -12.76 -25.41
CA LEU A 14 47.74 -12.90 -24.11
C LEU A 14 46.77 -11.72 -23.86
N ALA A 15 46.15 -11.18 -24.92
CA ALA A 15 45.23 -10.02 -24.85
C ALA A 15 43.75 -10.40 -25.01
N LEU A 16 43.41 -11.69 -24.93
CA LEU A 16 42.02 -12.17 -25.18
C LEU A 16 41.36 -12.89 -23.99
N LEU A 17 41.86 -12.72 -22.78
CA LEU A 17 41.31 -13.38 -21.59
C LEU A 17 40.73 -12.36 -20.54
N ALA A 18 40.49 -11.11 -20.94
CA ALA A 18 39.87 -10.11 -20.06
C ALA A 18 38.40 -9.84 -20.40
N LEU A 19 37.75 -10.66 -21.23
CA LEU A 19 36.36 -10.43 -21.69
C LEU A 19 35.37 -11.53 -21.24
N ALA A 20 35.70 -12.34 -20.26
CA ALA A 20 34.82 -13.45 -19.84
C ALA A 20 34.57 -13.49 -18.33
N ALA A 21 34.40 -12.36 -17.68
CA ALA A 21 33.92 -12.26 -16.30
C ALA A 21 32.89 -11.15 -16.14
N CYS A 22 32.04 -10.91 -17.15
CA CYS A 22 30.74 -10.34 -16.91
C CYS A 22 29.81 -11.51 -16.55
N GLY A 23 29.93 -12.03 -15.34
CA GLY A 23 28.83 -12.68 -14.69
C GLY A 23 27.69 -11.63 -14.71
N ASP A 24 26.49 -12.06 -15.02
CA ASP A 24 25.29 -11.22 -14.93
C ASP A 24 25.09 -10.92 -13.43
N ASP A 25 25.80 -9.89 -12.92
CA ASP A 25 25.69 -9.40 -11.53
C ASP A 25 24.36 -8.64 -11.33
N SER A 26 23.38 -8.88 -12.20
CA SER A 26 22.08 -8.23 -12.09
C SER A 26 21.21 -8.91 -11.02
N HIS A 27 20.72 -8.09 -10.11
CA HIS A 27 19.72 -8.49 -9.11
C HIS A 27 18.32 -8.29 -9.68
N VAL A 28 17.49 -9.34 -9.70
CA VAL A 28 16.10 -9.22 -10.17
C VAL A 28 15.21 -8.90 -9.00
N PHE A 29 14.41 -7.82 -9.14
CA PHE A 29 13.37 -7.43 -8.21
C PHE A 29 12.00 -7.70 -8.82
N LYS A 30 11.38 -8.81 -8.47
CA LYS A 30 10.00 -9.13 -8.83
C LYS A 30 9.07 -8.39 -7.88
N TYR A 31 8.22 -7.53 -8.44
CA TYR A 31 7.38 -6.61 -7.70
C TYR A 31 5.91 -6.77 -8.09
N GLY A 32 5.09 -7.22 -7.14
CA GLY A 32 3.66 -7.50 -7.34
C GLY A 32 2.73 -6.57 -6.61
N ASN A 33 1.55 -6.30 -7.19
CA ASN A 33 0.43 -5.69 -6.49
C ASN A 33 -0.92 -6.16 -7.06
N ALA A 34 -2.00 -5.96 -6.28
CA ALA A 34 -3.35 -6.36 -6.67
C ALA A 34 -4.08 -5.30 -7.52
N GLN A 35 -3.50 -4.11 -7.72
CA GLN A 35 -4.14 -3.01 -8.44
C GLN A 35 -3.95 -3.13 -9.95
N ASN A 36 -4.91 -2.57 -10.71
CA ASN A 36 -4.84 -2.48 -12.16
C ASN A 36 -3.68 -1.59 -12.61
N LYS A 37 -3.21 -1.76 -13.85
CA LYS A 37 -2.06 -1.02 -14.38
C LYS A 37 -2.24 0.51 -14.40
N SER A 38 -3.48 1.00 -14.50
CA SER A 38 -3.82 2.43 -14.49
C SER A 38 -3.87 3.07 -13.10
N ASP A 39 -3.88 2.25 -12.05
CA ASP A 39 -3.94 2.74 -10.68
C ASP A 39 -2.65 3.51 -10.30
N PRO A 40 -2.73 4.60 -9.53
CA PRO A 40 -1.56 5.39 -9.11
C PRO A 40 -0.44 4.58 -8.48
N ARG A 41 -0.76 3.54 -7.68
CA ARG A 41 0.24 2.60 -7.13
C ARG A 41 1.01 1.90 -8.26
N SER A 42 0.29 1.40 -9.26
CA SER A 42 0.91 0.72 -10.41
C SER A 42 1.73 1.67 -11.28
N VAL A 43 1.28 2.91 -11.45
CA VAL A 43 2.04 3.98 -12.15
C VAL A 43 3.33 4.26 -11.39
N SER A 44 3.29 4.39 -10.07
CA SER A 44 4.49 4.59 -9.25
C SER A 44 5.46 3.40 -9.27
N MET A 45 4.96 2.17 -9.46
CA MET A 45 5.82 0.99 -9.66
C MET A 45 6.55 1.01 -11.00
N GLU A 46 5.92 1.53 -12.07
CA GLU A 46 6.61 1.73 -13.35
C GLU A 46 7.66 2.85 -13.27
N PHE A 47 7.39 3.91 -12.51
CA PHE A 47 8.37 4.94 -12.17
C PHE A 47 9.54 4.31 -11.39
N PHE A 48 9.26 3.57 -10.31
CA PHE A 48 10.28 2.85 -9.54
C PHE A 48 11.17 1.97 -10.41
N LYS A 49 10.57 1.20 -11.33
CA LYS A 49 11.30 0.38 -12.28
C LYS A 49 12.26 1.22 -13.11
N THR A 50 11.76 2.28 -13.73
CA THR A 50 12.53 3.11 -14.66
C THR A 50 13.72 3.75 -13.95
N GLU A 51 13.47 4.42 -12.82
CA GLU A 51 14.50 5.12 -12.06
C GLU A 51 15.54 4.16 -11.46
N LEU A 52 15.08 3.02 -10.91
CA LEU A 52 15.98 2.06 -10.30
C LEU A 52 16.89 1.39 -11.35
N GLU A 53 16.35 0.98 -12.50
CA GLU A 53 17.14 0.40 -13.59
C GLU A 53 18.15 1.41 -14.14
N GLU A 54 17.75 2.68 -14.29
CA GLU A 54 18.63 3.75 -14.79
C GLU A 54 19.73 4.09 -13.78
N ARG A 55 19.38 4.41 -12.52
CA ARG A 55 20.35 4.82 -11.47
C ARG A 55 21.33 3.71 -11.10
N THR A 56 20.91 2.44 -11.24
CA THR A 56 21.79 1.29 -10.99
C THR A 56 22.55 0.82 -12.22
N ALA A 57 22.40 1.48 -13.38
CA ALA A 57 22.95 1.07 -14.66
C ALA A 57 22.61 -0.41 -14.99
N GLY A 58 21.38 -0.83 -14.68
CA GLY A 58 20.86 -2.18 -14.91
C GLY A 58 21.37 -3.25 -13.94
N ARG A 59 22.11 -2.89 -12.89
CA ARG A 59 22.52 -3.87 -11.85
C ARG A 59 21.34 -4.37 -11.01
N ILE A 60 20.24 -3.60 -10.91
CA ILE A 60 18.94 -4.10 -10.46
C ILE A 60 18.00 -4.04 -11.66
N ARG A 61 17.28 -5.11 -11.92
CA ARG A 61 16.22 -5.20 -12.94
C ARG A 61 14.89 -5.44 -12.25
N VAL A 62 13.86 -4.68 -12.61
CA VAL A 62 12.54 -4.76 -12.00
C VAL A 62 11.55 -5.45 -12.93
N GLU A 63 10.83 -6.42 -12.41
CA GLU A 63 9.73 -7.11 -13.09
C GLU A 63 8.42 -6.82 -12.36
N ASN A 64 7.61 -5.90 -12.92
CA ASN A 64 6.33 -5.51 -12.34
C ASN A 64 5.20 -6.47 -12.73
N TYR A 65 4.36 -6.82 -11.75
CA TYR A 65 3.20 -7.69 -11.90
C TYR A 65 1.97 -7.00 -11.29
N PHE A 66 0.96 -6.70 -12.12
CA PHE A 66 -0.23 -5.94 -11.76
C PHE A 66 -1.48 -6.82 -11.73
N GLY A 67 -2.56 -6.30 -11.11
CA GLY A 67 -3.88 -6.91 -11.14
C GLY A 67 -3.98 -8.25 -10.39
N GLY A 68 -3.08 -8.51 -9.45
CA GLY A 68 -3.12 -9.74 -8.66
C GLY A 68 -2.78 -11.01 -9.44
N ILE A 69 -2.05 -10.92 -10.57
CA ILE A 69 -1.68 -12.11 -11.38
C ILE A 69 -0.74 -13.07 -10.67
N LEU A 70 -0.06 -12.61 -9.60
CA LEU A 70 0.78 -13.45 -8.73
C LEU A 70 0.03 -14.00 -7.51
N GLY A 71 -1.27 -13.72 -7.39
CA GLY A 71 -2.12 -14.13 -6.28
C GLY A 71 -2.79 -12.96 -5.57
N THR A 72 -3.48 -13.26 -4.48
CA THR A 72 -4.07 -12.28 -3.56
C THR A 72 -3.00 -11.47 -2.84
N GLU A 73 -3.38 -10.37 -2.18
CA GLU A 73 -2.44 -9.57 -1.38
C GLU A 73 -1.77 -10.43 -0.29
N ARG A 74 -2.50 -11.33 0.37
CA ARG A 74 -1.95 -12.28 1.35
C ARG A 74 -0.93 -13.24 0.72
N GLU A 75 -1.27 -13.87 -0.39
CA GLU A 75 -0.36 -14.79 -1.07
C GLU A 75 0.91 -14.09 -1.55
N MET A 76 0.83 -12.84 -2.00
CA MET A 76 2.01 -12.05 -2.35
C MET A 76 2.84 -11.66 -1.13
N ALA A 77 2.22 -11.29 0.01
CA ALA A 77 2.94 -11.00 1.25
C ALA A 77 3.68 -12.25 1.77
N ASP A 78 3.03 -13.42 1.78
CA ASP A 78 3.65 -14.71 2.13
C ASP A 78 4.82 -15.06 1.19
N ALA A 79 4.67 -14.78 -0.11
CA ALA A 79 5.72 -15.00 -1.10
C ALA A 79 6.93 -14.07 -0.85
N VAL A 80 6.71 -12.84 -0.42
CA VAL A 80 7.80 -11.92 -0.03
C VAL A 80 8.47 -12.39 1.24
N ALA A 81 7.73 -12.78 2.28
CA ALA A 81 8.30 -13.27 3.52
C ALA A 81 9.21 -14.51 3.30
N THR A 82 8.84 -15.37 2.36
CA THR A 82 9.61 -16.59 2.01
C THR A 82 10.69 -16.38 0.95
N GLY A 83 10.77 -15.21 0.32
CA GLY A 83 11.75 -14.88 -0.74
C GLY A 83 11.36 -15.38 -2.15
N ALA A 84 10.17 -15.95 -2.32
CA ALA A 84 9.67 -16.33 -3.65
C ALA A 84 9.34 -15.11 -4.52
N LEU A 85 8.98 -13.99 -3.88
CA LEU A 85 8.79 -12.66 -4.45
C LEU A 85 9.73 -11.69 -3.73
N GLN A 86 10.27 -10.68 -4.42
CA GLN A 86 11.20 -9.74 -3.81
C GLN A 86 10.48 -8.57 -3.15
N GLY A 87 9.33 -8.12 -3.70
CA GLY A 87 8.58 -7.03 -3.11
C GLY A 87 7.10 -7.04 -3.46
N THR A 88 6.29 -6.46 -2.57
CA THR A 88 4.87 -6.22 -2.79
C THR A 88 4.41 -4.94 -2.08
N ARG A 89 3.30 -4.36 -2.54
CA ARG A 89 2.55 -3.30 -1.85
C ARG A 89 1.09 -3.75 -1.73
N GLY A 90 0.47 -3.45 -0.61
CA GLY A 90 -0.93 -3.80 -0.39
C GLY A 90 -1.29 -3.96 1.07
N GLY A 91 -2.53 -4.42 1.30
CA GLY A 91 -3.20 -4.39 2.57
C GLY A 91 -2.78 -5.42 3.64
N MET A 92 -1.68 -6.14 3.47
CA MET A 92 -1.22 -7.17 4.42
C MET A 92 -0.05 -6.71 5.31
N PHE A 93 -0.02 -5.44 5.64
CA PHE A 93 1.06 -4.80 6.40
C PHE A 93 1.13 -5.20 7.88
N GLU A 94 0.07 -5.74 8.47
CA GLU A 94 0.06 -6.26 9.83
C GLU A 94 1.02 -7.43 10.05
N ASP A 95 1.35 -8.17 8.98
CA ASP A 95 2.37 -9.21 9.01
C ASP A 95 3.78 -8.62 9.20
N ALA A 96 3.99 -7.37 8.78
CA ALA A 96 5.22 -6.63 9.03
C ALA A 96 5.28 -6.07 10.47
N SER A 97 4.20 -5.41 10.92
CA SER A 97 3.99 -4.99 12.31
C SER A 97 2.51 -4.79 12.59
N ILE A 98 2.02 -5.33 13.71
CA ILE A 98 0.64 -5.13 14.16
C ILE A 98 0.33 -3.64 14.43
N ARG A 99 1.35 -2.82 14.74
CA ARG A 99 1.20 -1.39 15.00
C ARG A 99 0.84 -0.58 13.76
N PHE A 100 1.01 -1.13 12.54
CA PHE A 100 0.46 -0.52 11.33
C PHE A 100 -1.07 -0.40 11.39
N ASN A 101 -1.75 -1.27 12.13
CA ASN A 101 -3.21 -1.21 12.33
C ASN A 101 -3.67 0.07 13.05
N ILE A 102 -2.77 0.79 13.74
CA ILE A 102 -3.10 2.08 14.35
C ILE A 102 -3.54 3.08 13.27
N VAL A 103 -2.92 3.06 12.09
CA VAL A 103 -3.30 3.96 10.99
C VAL A 103 -4.71 3.69 10.46
N LEU A 104 -5.19 2.44 10.59
CA LEU A 104 -6.54 2.04 10.19
C LEU A 104 -7.64 2.43 11.19
N LEU A 105 -7.26 2.86 12.41
CA LEU A 105 -8.26 3.19 13.44
C LEU A 105 -9.21 4.26 12.93
N PRO A 106 -10.53 4.09 13.15
CA PRO A 106 -11.53 4.99 12.60
C PRO A 106 -11.30 6.45 13.01
N PHE A 107 -11.26 7.35 12.04
CA PHE A 107 -11.06 8.78 12.25
C PHE A 107 -9.78 9.15 13.01
N LEU A 108 -8.73 8.35 12.92
CA LEU A 108 -7.44 8.65 13.56
C LEU A 108 -6.82 9.92 13.00
N VAL A 109 -6.91 10.10 11.68
CA VAL A 109 -6.47 11.29 10.93
C VAL A 109 -7.66 11.88 10.16
N GLU A 110 -7.62 13.18 9.87
CA GLU A 110 -8.78 13.92 9.34
C GLU A 110 -8.61 14.29 7.86
N ASP A 111 -7.38 14.38 7.37
CA ASP A 111 -7.06 14.80 6.01
C ASP A 111 -5.76 14.19 5.48
N TRP A 112 -5.49 14.43 4.20
CA TRP A 112 -4.30 13.95 3.52
C TRP A 112 -3.00 14.46 4.16
N GLN A 113 -2.98 15.71 4.65
CA GLN A 113 -1.78 16.26 5.27
C GLN A 113 -1.43 15.50 6.55
N GLN A 114 -2.41 15.30 7.43
CA GLN A 114 -2.21 14.51 8.65
C GLN A 114 -1.80 13.06 8.35
N ALA A 115 -2.41 12.43 7.34
CA ALA A 115 -2.08 11.08 6.93
C ALA A 115 -0.63 10.98 6.42
N ILE A 116 -0.21 11.93 5.56
CA ILE A 116 1.17 12.00 5.04
C ILE A 116 2.16 12.27 6.18
N CYS A 117 1.87 13.22 7.09
CA CYS A 117 2.71 13.49 8.25
C CYS A 117 2.92 12.25 9.10
N LEU A 118 1.85 11.48 9.35
CA LEU A 118 1.92 10.24 10.12
C LEU A 118 2.83 9.21 9.46
N VAL A 119 2.60 8.89 8.18
CA VAL A 119 3.36 7.82 7.50
C VAL A 119 4.82 8.19 7.22
N ARG A 120 5.17 9.47 7.22
CA ARG A 120 6.55 9.97 7.05
C ARG A 120 7.25 10.30 8.37
N SER A 121 6.58 10.10 9.51
CA SER A 121 7.12 10.43 10.83
C SER A 121 8.22 9.46 11.29
N SER A 122 9.02 9.93 12.25
CA SER A 122 9.98 9.07 12.96
C SER A 122 9.30 7.94 13.73
N TRP A 123 8.08 8.17 14.23
CA TRP A 123 7.26 7.12 14.85
C TRP A 123 6.96 5.98 13.85
N MET A 124 6.51 6.32 12.65
CA MET A 124 6.22 5.32 11.61
C MET A 124 7.50 4.61 11.14
N THR A 125 8.62 5.31 11.06
CA THR A 125 9.93 4.70 10.77
C THR A 125 10.29 3.63 11.82
N ALA A 126 10.05 3.92 13.11
CA ALA A 126 10.28 2.94 14.17
C ALA A 126 9.35 1.71 14.07
N VAL A 127 8.08 1.90 13.67
CA VAL A 127 7.15 0.81 13.38
C VAL A 127 7.61 -0.04 12.19
N ALA A 128 8.12 0.60 11.13
CA ALA A 128 8.65 -0.09 9.95
C ALA A 128 9.86 -0.97 10.27
N GLU A 129 10.72 -0.55 11.20
CA GLU A 129 11.88 -1.33 11.62
C GLU A 129 11.50 -2.67 12.30
N GLU A 130 10.31 -2.77 12.89
CA GLU A 130 9.82 -4.04 13.48
C GLU A 130 9.66 -5.15 12.44
N ALA A 131 9.40 -4.78 11.18
CA ALA A 131 9.27 -5.70 10.06
C ALA A 131 10.51 -6.59 9.85
N LYS A 132 11.70 -6.10 10.22
CA LYS A 132 12.95 -6.86 10.12
C LYS A 132 12.90 -8.16 10.93
N SER A 133 12.21 -8.15 12.07
CA SER A 133 12.01 -9.37 12.90
C SER A 133 11.17 -10.44 12.17
N LYS A 134 10.46 -10.06 11.12
CA LYS A 134 9.61 -10.92 10.27
C LYS A 134 10.29 -11.25 8.92
N GLY A 135 11.55 -10.87 8.73
CA GLY A 135 12.27 -11.08 7.48
C GLY A 135 11.88 -10.10 6.36
N LEU A 136 11.30 -8.97 6.73
CA LEU A 136 10.87 -7.91 5.81
C LEU A 136 11.68 -6.63 6.02
N HIS A 137 11.96 -5.92 4.95
CA HIS A 137 12.44 -4.54 4.94
C HIS A 137 11.35 -3.63 4.38
N VAL A 138 11.14 -2.48 5.02
CA VAL A 138 10.14 -1.49 4.60
C VAL A 138 10.86 -0.15 4.38
N PRO A 139 11.35 0.11 3.16
CA PRO A 139 12.12 1.33 2.85
C PRO A 139 11.27 2.59 2.83
N ALA A 140 9.98 2.46 2.48
CA ALA A 140 9.08 3.60 2.37
C ALA A 140 7.62 3.19 2.61
N ILE A 141 6.82 4.13 3.09
CA ILE A 141 5.40 3.95 3.42
C ILE A 141 4.62 5.14 2.88
N GLY A 142 3.58 4.87 2.11
CA GLY A 142 2.62 5.85 1.62
C GLY A 142 1.23 5.66 2.23
N ILE A 143 0.26 6.31 1.59
CA ILE A 143 -1.16 6.21 1.92
C ILE A 143 -1.86 5.25 0.94
N SER A 144 -2.61 4.30 1.47
CA SER A 144 -3.31 3.30 0.68
C SER A 144 -4.56 3.90 0.01
N GLN A 145 -4.38 4.46 -1.19
CA GLN A 145 -5.46 4.90 -2.10
C GLN A 145 -6.37 6.01 -1.54
N GLY A 146 -5.99 6.65 -0.43
CA GLY A 146 -6.73 7.74 0.20
C GLY A 146 -7.73 7.31 1.26
N PHE A 147 -8.68 8.20 1.53
CA PHE A 147 -9.70 7.99 2.54
C PHE A 147 -10.82 7.09 2.02
N ARG A 148 -11.32 6.23 2.90
CA ARG A 148 -12.40 5.30 2.57
C ARG A 148 -13.75 5.97 2.68
N ALA A 149 -14.67 5.52 1.83
CA ALA A 149 -16.07 5.90 1.77
C ALA A 149 -16.95 4.65 1.89
N HIS A 150 -18.20 4.81 2.28
CA HIS A 150 -19.19 3.73 2.27
C HIS A 150 -20.03 3.76 1.00
N GLY A 151 -19.99 2.67 0.21
CA GLY A 151 -20.94 2.45 -0.88
C GLY A 151 -22.10 1.56 -0.44
N SER A 152 -23.32 1.84 -0.91
CA SER A 152 -24.50 1.01 -0.64
C SER A 152 -25.40 0.87 -1.86
N ASN A 153 -26.07 -0.28 -1.99
CA ASN A 153 -27.12 -0.52 -2.98
C ASN A 153 -28.51 -0.82 -2.36
N GLU A 154 -28.61 -0.88 -1.02
CA GLU A 154 -29.84 -1.17 -0.31
C GLU A 154 -30.55 0.11 0.16
N ARG A 155 -29.82 1.05 0.74
CA ARG A 155 -30.31 2.35 1.23
C ARG A 155 -29.20 3.39 1.35
N PRO A 156 -29.54 4.70 1.26
CA PRO A 156 -28.55 5.75 1.50
C PRO A 156 -28.10 5.76 2.96
N ILE A 157 -26.80 5.97 3.19
CA ILE A 157 -26.21 6.14 4.52
C ILE A 157 -26.05 7.65 4.77
N ARG A 158 -27.02 8.26 5.47
CA ARG A 158 -27.04 9.69 5.79
C ARG A 158 -26.82 9.98 7.27
N THR A 159 -27.11 8.99 8.11
CA THR A 159 -27.00 9.04 9.56
C THR A 159 -26.36 7.77 10.09
N ALA A 160 -25.87 7.79 11.33
CA ALA A 160 -25.27 6.61 11.95
C ALA A 160 -26.29 5.46 12.14
N SER A 161 -27.59 5.72 12.19
CA SER A 161 -28.62 4.67 12.28
C SER A 161 -28.84 3.90 10.97
N ASP A 162 -28.43 4.47 9.83
CA ASP A 162 -28.62 3.83 8.51
C ASP A 162 -27.68 2.62 8.31
N PHE A 163 -26.64 2.49 9.11
CA PHE A 163 -25.76 1.32 9.12
C PHE A 163 -26.45 0.05 9.65
N SER A 164 -27.51 0.19 10.45
CA SER A 164 -28.12 -0.92 11.18
C SER A 164 -28.48 -2.12 10.28
N GLY A 165 -27.80 -3.24 10.51
CA GLY A 165 -28.02 -4.52 9.86
C GLY A 165 -27.57 -4.60 8.41
N LEU A 166 -26.98 -3.54 7.80
CA LEU A 166 -26.41 -3.59 6.45
C LEU A 166 -25.28 -4.59 6.38
N LYS A 167 -25.31 -5.47 5.39
CA LYS A 167 -24.21 -6.38 5.07
C LYS A 167 -23.15 -5.61 4.29
N ILE A 168 -22.14 -5.12 5.01
CA ILE A 168 -21.06 -4.32 4.44
C ILE A 168 -19.82 -5.17 4.23
N ARG A 169 -19.30 -5.16 3.02
CA ARG A 169 -18.00 -5.77 2.72
C ARG A 169 -16.89 -5.00 3.40
N VAL A 170 -16.03 -5.73 4.09
CA VAL A 170 -14.75 -5.26 4.59
C VAL A 170 -13.62 -6.11 4.02
N PRO A 171 -12.36 -5.63 3.97
CA PRO A 171 -11.21 -6.48 3.66
C PRO A 171 -11.17 -7.67 4.61
N ASP A 172 -11.04 -8.88 4.08
CA ASP A 172 -11.16 -10.14 4.80
C ASP A 172 -10.14 -10.32 5.94
N ALA A 173 -8.97 -9.74 5.80
CA ALA A 173 -7.88 -9.87 6.75
C ALA A 173 -7.74 -8.71 7.74
N GLN A 174 -8.54 -7.64 7.62
CA GLN A 174 -8.36 -6.42 8.43
C GLN A 174 -9.44 -6.31 9.52
N GLU A 175 -9.12 -6.82 10.70
CA GLU A 175 -10.06 -6.86 11.84
C GLU A 175 -10.53 -5.47 12.29
N VAL A 176 -9.73 -4.43 12.09
CA VAL A 176 -10.11 -3.05 12.42
C VAL A 176 -11.43 -2.66 11.74
N PHE A 177 -11.57 -2.98 10.45
CA PHE A 177 -12.80 -2.66 9.71
C PHE A 177 -13.97 -3.54 10.13
N HIS A 178 -13.74 -4.81 10.48
CA HIS A 178 -14.81 -5.64 11.05
C HIS A 178 -15.37 -5.01 12.34
N ARG A 179 -14.48 -4.61 13.26
CA ARG A 179 -14.87 -3.98 14.52
C ARG A 179 -15.54 -2.64 14.33
N MET A 180 -15.09 -1.87 13.34
CA MET A 180 -15.69 -0.58 13.02
C MET A 180 -17.13 -0.74 12.54
N GLU A 181 -17.38 -1.62 11.58
CA GLU A 181 -18.72 -1.86 11.05
C GLU A 181 -19.67 -2.44 12.12
N ASP A 182 -19.17 -3.36 12.96
CA ASP A 182 -19.93 -3.87 14.12
C ASP A 182 -20.31 -2.74 15.08
N ALA A 183 -19.39 -1.83 15.38
CA ALA A 183 -19.63 -0.68 16.27
C ALA A 183 -20.66 0.31 15.69
N LEU A 184 -20.73 0.41 14.36
CA LEU A 184 -21.74 1.19 13.65
C LEU A 184 -23.11 0.48 13.59
N GLY A 185 -23.17 -0.81 13.95
CA GLY A 185 -24.37 -1.65 13.92
C GLY A 185 -24.63 -2.33 12.57
N ALA A 186 -23.65 -2.32 11.67
CA ALA A 186 -23.68 -3.07 10.43
C ALA A 186 -23.36 -4.55 10.66
N ASN A 187 -23.42 -5.35 9.62
CA ASN A 187 -23.04 -6.76 9.60
C ASN A 187 -21.85 -6.93 8.64
N PRO A 188 -20.60 -6.83 9.13
CA PRO A 188 -19.41 -6.89 8.29
C PRO A 188 -19.22 -8.27 7.65
N GLN A 189 -18.89 -8.27 6.38
CA GLN A 189 -18.60 -9.46 5.60
C GLN A 189 -17.16 -9.39 5.05
N GLY A 190 -16.27 -10.27 5.54
CA GLY A 190 -14.90 -10.39 5.04
C GLY A 190 -14.89 -11.00 3.65
N ILE A 191 -14.62 -10.21 2.63
CA ILE A 191 -14.61 -10.66 1.23
C ILE A 191 -13.39 -10.07 0.53
N ALA A 192 -12.69 -10.91 -0.24
CA ALA A 192 -11.53 -10.48 -1.02
C ALA A 192 -11.92 -9.37 -2.01
N GLN A 193 -10.99 -8.44 -2.26
CA GLN A 193 -11.23 -7.28 -3.13
C GLN A 193 -11.71 -7.69 -4.53
N SER A 194 -11.17 -8.76 -5.11
CA SER A 194 -11.52 -9.27 -6.43
C SER A 194 -12.96 -9.81 -6.52
N GLU A 195 -13.58 -10.17 -5.40
CA GLU A 195 -14.92 -10.76 -5.33
C GLU A 195 -16.03 -9.73 -5.04
N THR A 196 -15.64 -8.52 -4.60
CA THR A 196 -16.57 -7.48 -4.12
C THR A 196 -17.64 -7.11 -5.16
N TYR A 197 -17.27 -6.89 -6.42
CA TYR A 197 -18.22 -6.54 -7.48
C TYR A 197 -19.30 -7.62 -7.65
N SER A 198 -18.89 -8.89 -7.70
CA SER A 198 -19.82 -10.01 -7.84
C SER A 198 -20.72 -10.17 -6.63
N ALA A 199 -20.19 -9.98 -5.42
CA ALA A 199 -20.93 -10.07 -4.16
C ALA A 199 -22.00 -8.97 -4.07
N LEU A 200 -21.68 -7.72 -4.45
CA LEU A 200 -22.64 -6.62 -4.56
C LEU A 200 -23.73 -6.92 -5.60
N ARG A 201 -23.33 -7.36 -6.79
CA ARG A 201 -24.26 -7.65 -7.88
C ARG A 201 -25.25 -8.76 -7.56
N THR A 202 -24.84 -9.75 -6.78
CA THR A 202 -25.67 -10.92 -6.42
C THR A 202 -26.44 -10.73 -5.11
N GLY A 203 -26.25 -9.60 -4.40
CA GLY A 203 -26.91 -9.32 -3.13
C GLY A 203 -26.37 -10.12 -1.93
N VAL A 204 -25.18 -10.74 -2.07
CA VAL A 204 -24.47 -11.37 -0.94
C VAL A 204 -24.11 -10.31 0.10
N ILE A 205 -23.73 -9.13 -0.38
CA ILE A 205 -23.50 -7.91 0.41
C ILE A 205 -24.37 -6.76 -0.14
N GLU A 206 -24.67 -5.78 0.71
CA GLU A 206 -25.52 -4.63 0.45
C GLU A 206 -24.72 -3.33 0.40
N GLY A 207 -23.45 -3.40 0.77
CA GLY A 207 -22.53 -2.27 0.77
C GLY A 207 -21.08 -2.69 0.83
N THR A 208 -20.20 -1.70 0.75
CA THR A 208 -18.75 -1.89 0.84
C THR A 208 -18.12 -0.66 1.46
N THR A 209 -16.99 -0.84 2.17
CA THR A 209 -16.08 0.24 2.51
C THR A 209 -14.87 0.18 1.59
N ALA A 210 -14.60 1.25 0.85
CA ALA A 210 -13.47 1.35 -0.07
C ALA A 210 -13.12 2.82 -0.38
N PRO A 211 -11.87 3.13 -0.76
CA PRO A 211 -11.54 4.44 -1.29
C PRO A 211 -12.30 4.75 -2.59
N PRO A 212 -12.60 6.03 -2.90
CA PRO A 212 -13.27 6.44 -4.15
C PRO A 212 -12.55 5.92 -5.40
N SER A 213 -11.21 5.90 -5.40
CA SER A 213 -10.40 5.35 -6.51
C SER A 213 -10.72 3.88 -6.78
N ASP A 214 -10.82 3.05 -5.76
CA ASP A 214 -11.19 1.63 -5.90
C ASP A 214 -12.63 1.46 -6.39
N LEU A 215 -13.57 2.27 -5.87
CA LEU A 215 -14.97 2.25 -6.32
C LEU A 215 -15.08 2.53 -7.82
N TRP A 216 -14.24 3.44 -8.34
CA TRP A 216 -14.16 3.80 -9.75
C TRP A 216 -13.44 2.73 -10.57
N ASP A 217 -12.20 2.39 -10.25
CA ASP A 217 -11.34 1.52 -11.07
C ASP A 217 -11.85 0.09 -11.17
N ARG A 218 -12.54 -0.39 -10.14
CA ARG A 218 -13.18 -1.71 -10.11
C ARG A 218 -14.64 -1.67 -10.52
N ARG A 219 -15.11 -0.53 -11.02
CA ARG A 219 -16.45 -0.31 -11.54
C ARG A 219 -17.55 -0.67 -10.53
N GLN A 220 -17.27 -0.57 -9.23
CA GLN A 220 -18.24 -0.89 -8.20
C GLN A 220 -19.46 0.04 -8.23
N TYR A 221 -19.30 1.27 -8.74
CA TYR A 221 -20.37 2.22 -8.99
C TYR A 221 -21.50 1.66 -9.88
N GLU A 222 -21.22 0.70 -10.77
CA GLU A 222 -22.26 0.06 -11.62
C GLU A 222 -23.28 -0.77 -10.81
N VAL A 223 -22.92 -1.17 -9.60
CA VAL A 223 -23.72 -2.04 -8.72
C VAL A 223 -24.04 -1.38 -7.38
N LEU A 224 -23.67 -0.11 -7.20
CA LEU A 224 -24.00 0.75 -6.07
C LEU A 224 -25.04 1.80 -6.50
N GLN A 225 -25.79 2.36 -5.54
CA GLN A 225 -26.73 3.47 -5.78
C GLN A 225 -26.29 4.74 -5.03
N TRP A 226 -25.62 4.57 -3.90
CA TRP A 226 -25.17 5.66 -3.03
C TRP A 226 -23.72 5.45 -2.63
N ILE A 227 -22.97 6.56 -2.54
CA ILE A 227 -21.65 6.61 -1.95
C ILE A 227 -21.63 7.73 -0.92
N THR A 228 -21.34 7.39 0.32
CA THR A 228 -21.22 8.32 1.44
C THR A 228 -19.74 8.60 1.68
N ILE A 229 -19.33 9.86 1.44
CA ILE A 229 -17.98 10.35 1.64
C ILE A 229 -17.84 10.79 3.10
N ASP A 230 -17.61 9.87 3.98
CA ASP A 230 -17.46 10.08 5.42
C ASP A 230 -16.00 10.03 5.88
N SER A 231 -15.09 9.67 5.02
CA SER A 231 -13.63 9.66 5.26
C SER A 231 -13.25 8.97 6.56
N HIS A 232 -13.91 7.85 6.87
CA HIS A 232 -13.87 7.18 8.16
C HIS A 232 -12.53 6.55 8.52
N ALA A 233 -11.70 6.24 7.53
CA ALA A 233 -10.37 5.66 7.73
C ALA A 233 -9.50 5.82 6.48
N THR A 234 -8.21 5.73 6.69
CA THR A 234 -7.22 5.49 5.63
C THR A 234 -6.30 4.36 6.09
N GLY A 235 -5.29 4.00 5.31
CA GLY A 235 -4.35 2.95 5.67
C GLY A 235 -2.93 3.25 5.21
N PRO A 236 -1.93 2.60 5.81
CA PRO A 236 -0.58 2.65 5.32
C PRO A 236 -0.44 1.83 4.05
N ASP A 237 0.49 2.21 3.19
CA ASP A 237 0.88 1.47 2.00
C ASP A 237 2.39 1.23 1.97
N PRO A 238 2.89 0.32 2.82
CA PRO A 238 4.31 0.02 2.86
C PRO A 238 4.75 -0.75 1.61
N LEU A 239 5.91 -0.38 1.08
CA LEU A 239 6.66 -1.28 0.21
C LEU A 239 7.34 -2.34 1.08
N MET A 240 6.83 -3.56 1.04
CA MET A 240 7.40 -4.70 1.75
C MET A 240 8.39 -5.43 0.84
N VAL A 241 9.62 -5.57 1.31
CA VAL A 241 10.75 -6.17 0.57
C VAL A 241 11.29 -7.36 1.36
N ASN A 242 11.64 -8.45 0.69
CA ASN A 242 12.33 -9.57 1.34
C ASN A 242 13.68 -9.10 1.91
N LEU A 243 13.85 -9.21 3.21
CA LEU A 243 15.03 -8.69 3.92
C LEU A 243 16.33 -9.37 3.44
N ALA A 244 16.32 -10.69 3.24
CA ALA A 244 17.51 -11.40 2.81
C ALA A 244 17.96 -11.00 1.39
N TRP A 245 17.01 -10.77 0.48
CA TRP A 245 17.31 -10.24 -0.85
C TRP A 245 17.90 -8.83 -0.77
N TYR A 246 17.29 -7.95 0.05
CA TYR A 246 17.76 -6.58 0.24
C TYR A 246 19.16 -6.53 0.86
N GLU A 247 19.42 -7.34 1.90
CA GLU A 247 20.74 -7.39 2.56
C GLU A 247 21.84 -7.96 1.68
N ALA A 248 21.49 -8.80 0.69
CA ALA A 248 22.43 -9.31 -0.30
C ALA A 248 22.87 -8.26 -1.33
N LEU A 249 22.17 -7.13 -1.44
CA LEU A 249 22.57 -6.04 -2.32
C LEU A 249 23.84 -5.35 -1.78
N PRO A 250 24.77 -4.93 -2.66
CA PRO A 250 25.85 -3.99 -2.32
C PRO A 250 25.30 -2.71 -1.67
N ALA A 251 26.10 -2.07 -0.82
CA ALA A 251 25.65 -0.92 -0.05
C ALA A 251 25.20 0.27 -0.93
N ASP A 252 25.90 0.50 -2.03
CA ASP A 252 25.54 1.54 -3.01
C ASP A 252 24.18 1.27 -3.69
N LEU A 253 23.86 -0.01 -3.95
CA LEU A 253 22.56 -0.38 -4.51
C LEU A 253 21.42 -0.26 -3.50
N ARG A 254 21.69 -0.53 -2.22
CA ARG A 254 20.67 -0.33 -1.15
C ARG A 254 20.30 1.13 -1.00
N GLU A 255 21.30 2.02 -1.00
CA GLU A 255 21.07 3.47 -0.91
C GLU A 255 20.19 3.97 -2.06
N ILE A 256 20.52 3.62 -3.31
CA ILE A 256 19.72 3.97 -4.49
C ILE A 256 18.32 3.35 -4.41
N PHE A 257 18.21 2.10 -3.95
CA PHE A 257 16.93 1.41 -3.81
C PHE A 257 15.99 2.14 -2.85
N ASP A 258 16.49 2.55 -1.69
CA ASP A 258 15.70 3.23 -0.66
C ASP A 258 15.27 4.65 -1.11
N GLU A 259 16.16 5.38 -1.80
CA GLU A 259 15.82 6.68 -2.40
C GLU A 259 14.70 6.56 -3.44
N VAL A 260 14.86 5.65 -4.40
CA VAL A 260 13.87 5.45 -5.47
C VAL A 260 12.55 4.90 -4.91
N ALA A 261 12.61 4.05 -3.87
CA ALA A 261 11.42 3.57 -3.19
C ALA A 261 10.62 4.72 -2.56
N LYS A 262 11.30 5.64 -1.91
CA LYS A 262 10.69 6.84 -1.30
C LYS A 262 10.05 7.73 -2.37
N GLU A 263 10.77 8.06 -3.42
CA GLU A 263 10.26 8.89 -4.53
C GLU A 263 9.03 8.25 -5.21
N ALA A 264 9.04 6.93 -5.43
CA ALA A 264 7.91 6.22 -6.02
C ALA A 264 6.67 6.23 -5.10
N ILE A 265 6.86 6.11 -3.79
CA ILE A 265 5.79 6.22 -2.80
C ILE A 265 5.20 7.64 -2.80
N GLU A 266 6.06 8.67 -2.78
CA GLU A 266 5.64 10.07 -2.83
C GLU A 266 4.83 10.38 -4.08
N LEU A 267 5.25 9.87 -5.24
CA LEU A 267 4.51 9.99 -6.49
C LEU A 267 3.10 9.36 -6.39
N SER A 268 2.96 8.18 -5.77
CA SER A 268 1.63 7.58 -5.62
C SER A 268 0.73 8.38 -4.68
N ASP A 269 1.27 8.92 -3.58
CA ASP A 269 0.52 9.77 -2.65
C ASP A 269 0.02 11.06 -3.35
N GLU A 270 0.88 11.70 -4.16
CA GLU A 270 0.52 12.87 -4.95
C GLU A 270 -0.58 12.56 -5.97
N LEU A 271 -0.44 11.46 -6.70
CA LEU A 271 -1.43 11.06 -7.70
C LEU A 271 -2.79 10.74 -7.08
N TYR A 272 -2.83 10.07 -5.93
CA TYR A 272 -4.08 9.78 -5.22
C TYR A 272 -4.71 11.07 -4.66
N SER A 273 -3.94 11.87 -3.92
CA SER A 273 -4.47 13.08 -3.28
C SER A 273 -4.95 14.11 -4.29
N SER A 274 -4.23 14.30 -5.40
CA SER A 274 -4.60 15.27 -6.44
C SER A 274 -5.81 14.84 -7.29
N SER A 275 -6.08 13.53 -7.40
CA SER A 275 -7.17 13.01 -8.22
C SER A 275 -8.46 12.70 -7.46
N GLU A 276 -8.45 12.69 -6.13
CA GLU A 276 -9.57 12.22 -5.30
C GLU A 276 -10.89 12.96 -5.60
N GLU A 277 -10.90 14.29 -5.58
CA GLU A 277 -12.11 15.08 -5.85
C GLU A 277 -12.60 14.93 -7.30
N GLU A 278 -11.71 14.77 -8.27
CA GLU A 278 -12.09 14.48 -9.66
C GLU A 278 -12.78 13.12 -9.76
N ILE A 279 -12.25 12.11 -9.09
CA ILE A 279 -12.83 10.76 -9.05
C ILE A 279 -14.21 10.79 -8.37
N ILE A 280 -14.35 11.50 -7.24
CA ILE A 280 -15.65 11.67 -6.57
C ILE A 280 -16.65 12.39 -7.49
N ALA A 281 -16.22 13.38 -8.25
CA ALA A 281 -17.08 14.07 -9.20
C ALA A 281 -17.52 13.17 -10.37
N ARG A 282 -16.63 12.28 -10.85
CA ARG A 282 -16.98 11.25 -11.85
C ARG A 282 -17.97 10.23 -11.29
N LEU A 283 -17.73 9.71 -10.08
CA LEU A 283 -18.67 8.83 -9.39
C LEU A 283 -20.06 9.47 -9.24
N GLY A 284 -20.10 10.78 -8.97
CA GLY A 284 -21.36 11.55 -8.86
C GLY A 284 -22.15 11.69 -10.16
N GLN A 285 -21.58 11.33 -11.32
CA GLN A 285 -22.33 11.23 -12.58
C GLN A 285 -23.07 9.89 -12.73
N GLU A 286 -22.67 8.89 -11.95
CA GLU A 286 -23.18 7.52 -12.03
C GLU A 286 -24.08 7.18 -10.82
N VAL A 287 -23.74 7.68 -9.62
CA VAL A 287 -24.42 7.36 -8.36
C VAL A 287 -24.63 8.63 -7.53
N GLU A 288 -25.55 8.58 -6.55
CA GLU A 288 -25.73 9.68 -5.62
C GLU A 288 -24.57 9.76 -4.62
N ILE A 289 -23.87 10.90 -4.59
CA ILE A 289 -22.85 11.20 -3.58
C ILE A 289 -23.48 11.86 -2.36
N ILE A 290 -23.25 11.29 -1.20
CA ILE A 290 -23.70 11.81 0.10
C ILE A 290 -22.48 12.34 0.86
N ARG A 291 -22.53 13.58 1.32
CA ARG A 291 -21.54 14.15 2.24
C ARG A 291 -22.23 14.38 3.59
N PRO A 292 -21.91 13.57 4.61
CA PRO A 292 -22.51 13.70 5.94
C PRO A 292 -22.22 15.07 6.58
N SER A 293 -23.11 15.55 7.44
CA SER A 293 -22.83 16.76 8.23
C SER A 293 -21.77 16.49 9.30
N ALA A 294 -21.18 17.56 9.85
CA ALA A 294 -20.19 17.45 10.92
C ALA A 294 -20.74 16.74 12.17
N GLU A 295 -22.04 16.92 12.46
CA GLU A 295 -22.73 16.25 13.56
C GLU A 295 -22.78 14.73 13.35
N VAL A 296 -23.06 14.27 12.12
CA VAL A 296 -23.07 12.85 11.77
C VAL A 296 -21.65 12.28 11.86
N ILE A 297 -20.65 12.97 11.35
CA ILE A 297 -19.24 12.54 11.48
C ILE A 297 -18.84 12.42 12.96
N THR A 298 -19.26 13.37 13.80
CA THR A 298 -19.01 13.30 15.25
C THR A 298 -19.67 12.08 15.87
N GLU A 299 -20.93 11.78 15.52
CA GLU A 299 -21.63 10.59 16.00
C GLU A 299 -20.94 9.29 15.54
N LEU A 300 -20.49 9.20 14.27
CA LEU A 300 -19.75 8.06 13.76
C LEU A 300 -18.43 7.85 14.51
N ARG A 301 -17.71 8.93 14.79
CA ARG A 301 -16.47 8.92 15.58
C ARG A 301 -16.71 8.41 17.01
N GLU A 302 -17.78 8.86 17.66
CA GLU A 302 -18.15 8.40 19.01
C GLU A 302 -18.53 6.92 19.02
N ARG A 303 -19.35 6.48 18.06
CA ARG A 303 -19.76 5.06 17.96
C ARG A 303 -18.60 4.11 17.70
N THR A 304 -17.60 4.55 16.95
CA THR A 304 -16.42 3.72 16.62
C THR A 304 -15.32 3.77 17.67
N ARG A 305 -15.43 4.61 18.70
CA ARG A 305 -14.46 4.72 19.79
C ARG A 305 -14.12 3.38 20.46
N PRO A 306 -15.09 2.45 20.70
CA PRO A 306 -14.80 1.16 21.29
C PRO A 306 -13.83 0.28 20.49
N VAL A 307 -13.61 0.57 19.20
CA VAL A 307 -12.61 -0.13 18.38
C VAL A 307 -11.20 0.08 18.92
N TYR A 308 -10.90 1.29 19.38
CA TYR A 308 -9.61 1.63 20.00
C TYR A 308 -9.39 0.81 21.28
N ASP A 309 -10.40 0.81 22.17
CA ASP A 309 -10.34 0.08 23.44
C ASP A 309 -10.14 -1.42 23.22
N PHE A 310 -10.82 -2.00 22.21
CA PHE A 310 -10.70 -3.41 21.87
C PHE A 310 -9.25 -3.83 21.58
N PHE A 311 -8.53 -3.08 20.75
CA PHE A 311 -7.15 -3.41 20.38
C PHE A 311 -6.16 -3.17 21.53
N VAL A 312 -6.40 -2.14 22.35
CA VAL A 312 -5.60 -1.85 23.53
C VAL A 312 -5.80 -2.95 24.61
N GLU A 313 -7.04 -3.35 24.88
CA GLU A 313 -7.36 -4.41 25.84
C GLU A 313 -6.80 -5.78 25.40
N ARG A 314 -6.76 -6.04 24.09
CA ARG A 314 -6.15 -7.24 23.51
C ARG A 314 -4.61 -7.21 23.62
N GLY A 315 -4.02 -6.04 23.77
CA GLY A 315 -2.57 -5.85 23.90
C GLY A 315 -1.83 -5.79 22.57
N ASP A 316 -2.50 -5.46 21.47
CA ASP A 316 -1.88 -5.28 20.15
C ASP A 316 -1.00 -4.05 20.11
N PHE A 317 -1.45 -2.97 20.76
CA PHE A 317 -0.75 -1.70 20.94
C PHE A 317 -1.34 -0.95 22.17
N SER A 318 -0.65 0.03 22.65
CA SER A 318 -1.04 0.80 23.82
C SER A 318 -1.70 2.14 23.45
N TRP A 319 -2.37 2.78 24.44
CA TRP A 319 -2.81 4.16 24.31
C TRP A 319 -1.64 5.13 24.09
N GLU A 320 -0.45 4.81 24.58
CA GLU A 320 0.77 5.59 24.34
C GLU A 320 1.14 5.55 22.84
N ASP A 321 1.08 4.38 22.22
CA ASP A 321 1.31 4.21 20.77
C ASP A 321 0.31 5.00 19.93
N ILE A 322 -0.99 4.92 20.27
CA ILE A 322 -2.04 5.64 19.58
C ILE A 322 -1.83 7.17 19.70
N ASN A 323 -1.56 7.64 20.92
CA ASN A 323 -1.33 9.08 21.16
C ASN A 323 -0.08 9.58 20.43
N ALA A 324 1.00 8.79 20.41
CA ALA A 324 2.21 9.12 19.65
C ALA A 324 1.92 9.20 18.14
N ALA A 325 1.14 8.29 17.59
CA ALA A 325 0.70 8.34 16.18
C ALA A 325 -0.16 9.59 15.89
N MET A 326 -1.11 9.92 16.77
CA MET A 326 -1.94 11.13 16.63
C MET A 326 -1.11 12.42 16.74
N GLU A 327 -0.10 12.45 17.58
CA GLU A 327 0.82 13.59 17.70
C GLU A 327 1.67 13.71 16.45
N ALA A 328 2.24 12.61 15.96
CA ALA A 328 2.99 12.57 14.71
C ALA A 328 2.17 13.05 13.51
N ALA A 329 0.86 12.69 13.45
CA ALA A 329 -0.05 13.17 12.41
C ALA A 329 -0.28 14.69 12.46
N ARG A 330 -0.23 15.32 13.66
CA ARG A 330 -0.49 16.75 13.86
C ARG A 330 0.77 17.62 13.74
N SER A 331 1.93 17.06 14.07
CA SER A 331 3.16 17.87 14.24
C SER A 331 3.96 18.00 12.96
N CYS A 332 3.58 17.39 11.83
CA CYS A 332 4.44 17.34 10.64
C CYS A 332 5.87 17.77 10.97
N ASP A 333 6.74 16.83 11.33
CA ASP A 333 8.13 17.20 11.60
C ASP A 333 8.63 18.03 10.41
N ASP A 334 9.05 19.27 10.64
CA ASP A 334 9.54 20.24 9.63
C ASP A 334 10.73 19.72 8.78
N SER A 335 11.10 18.46 8.95
CA SER A 335 12.17 17.78 8.21
C SER A 335 11.79 17.37 6.78
N SER A 336 10.53 17.50 6.37
CA SER A 336 10.07 17.18 4.99
C SER A 336 9.78 18.42 4.13
N ALA A 337 9.97 19.62 4.63
CA ALA A 337 10.05 20.83 3.82
C ALA A 337 11.45 20.91 3.20
N VAL A 338 11.72 20.07 2.21
CA VAL A 338 12.87 20.27 1.32
C VAL A 338 12.42 21.22 0.23
N GLU A 339 13.15 22.34 0.15
CA GLU A 339 13.09 23.40 -0.88
C GLU A 339 13.07 22.86 -2.33
#